data_e0f4b19a33e2291b154093e9a6074ae2
#
_entry.id   e0f4b19a33e2291b154093e9a6074ae2
#
_cell.length_a   1.000
_cell.length_b   1.000
_cell.length_c   1.000
_cell.angle_alpha   90.00
_cell.angle_beta   90.00
_cell.angle_gamma   90.00
#
_symmetry.space_group_name_H-M   'P 1'
#
loop_
_entity.id
_entity.type
_entity.pdbx_description
1 polymer ?
#
loop_
_entity_poly.entity_id
_entity_poly.type
_entity_poly.pdbx_seq_one_letter_code
_entity_poly.pdbx_strand_id
1 'polypeptide(L)'
;MNSDLPKVLHHVAAAPLLHHALATAQALEPSRIVTVTGHGGEAVAASALAFNEAVETVIQDPQSGTAHAVAQAAPLLSDTPGEAIVLYADTPLIREETLRAMLDARARHAVVILGFHAKDPGRYGRL
;
A
#
# COMPACT_ATOMS: atom_id res chain seq x y z
N MET A 1 -16.12 -14.11 -3.05
CA MET A 1 -15.06 -15.07 -2.62
C MET A 1 -15.48 -15.58 -1.24
N ASN A 2 -15.66 -16.89 -1.13
CA ASN A 2 -16.02 -17.54 0.16
C ASN A 2 -14.72 -18.03 0.82
N SER A 3 -13.92 -17.14 1.34
CA SER A 3 -12.69 -17.47 2.05
C SER A 3 -12.57 -16.55 3.26
N ASP A 4 -12.30 -17.12 4.42
CA ASP A 4 -12.03 -16.37 5.65
C ASP A 4 -10.64 -15.70 5.63
N LEU A 5 -9.82 -16.04 4.61
CA LEU A 5 -8.51 -15.44 4.41
C LEU A 5 -8.65 -14.01 3.84
N PRO A 6 -8.01 -13.00 4.45
CA PRO A 6 -7.95 -11.65 3.91
C PRO A 6 -7.49 -11.64 2.44
N LYS A 7 -8.13 -10.79 1.61
CA LYS A 7 -7.85 -10.72 0.16
C LYS A 7 -6.36 -10.61 -0.15
N VAL A 8 -5.65 -9.76 0.59
CA VAL A 8 -4.22 -9.47 0.38
C VAL A 8 -3.28 -10.62 0.73
N LEU A 9 -3.77 -11.65 1.41
CA LEU A 9 -3.02 -12.87 1.73
C LEU A 9 -3.20 -13.99 0.71
N HIS A 10 -4.10 -13.82 -0.27
CA HIS A 10 -4.18 -14.77 -1.37
C HIS A 10 -2.92 -14.69 -2.22
N HIS A 11 -2.43 -15.86 -2.63
CA HIS A 11 -1.23 -15.98 -3.43
C HIS A 11 -1.50 -15.68 -4.91
N VAL A 12 -0.59 -14.92 -5.51
CA VAL A 12 -0.40 -14.80 -6.95
C VAL A 12 1.01 -15.26 -7.24
N ALA A 13 1.17 -16.21 -8.14
CA ALA A 13 2.41 -16.95 -8.29
C ALA A 13 2.82 -17.63 -6.96
N ALA A 14 3.97 -17.34 -6.42
CA ALA A 14 4.50 -18.02 -5.23
C ALA A 14 4.36 -17.23 -3.93
N ALA A 15 3.73 -16.03 -3.96
CA ALA A 15 3.71 -15.13 -2.81
C ALA A 15 2.33 -14.46 -2.62
N PRO A 16 1.97 -14.05 -1.37
CA PRO A 16 0.79 -13.24 -1.11
C PRO A 16 0.81 -11.92 -1.89
N LEU A 17 -0.37 -11.40 -2.25
CA LEU A 17 -0.50 -10.07 -2.88
C LEU A 17 0.23 -8.99 -2.08
N LEU A 18 0.11 -9.03 -0.76
CA LEU A 18 0.82 -8.12 0.16
C LEU A 18 2.33 -8.14 -0.06
N HIS A 19 2.94 -9.33 -0.20
CA HIS A 19 4.39 -9.44 -0.36
C HIS A 19 4.88 -8.85 -1.68
N HIS A 20 4.10 -8.94 -2.75
CA HIS A 20 4.42 -8.27 -4.02
C HIS A 20 4.42 -6.74 -3.85
N ALA A 21 3.41 -6.18 -3.17
CA ALA A 21 3.36 -4.75 -2.90
C ALA A 21 4.52 -4.29 -2.00
N LEU A 22 4.83 -5.06 -0.95
CA LEU A 22 5.96 -4.78 -0.06
C LEU A 22 7.31 -4.86 -0.78
N ALA A 23 7.50 -5.85 -1.67
CA ALA A 23 8.71 -5.97 -2.48
C ALA A 23 8.90 -4.76 -3.41
N THR A 24 7.81 -4.31 -4.06
CA THR A 24 7.85 -3.10 -4.90
C THR A 24 8.14 -1.84 -4.08
N ALA A 25 7.56 -1.72 -2.89
CA ALA A 25 7.86 -0.62 -1.98
C ALA A 25 9.33 -0.65 -1.53
N GLN A 26 9.84 -1.81 -1.15
CA GLN A 26 11.22 -1.98 -0.69
C GLN A 26 12.26 -1.68 -1.77
N ALA A 27 11.95 -1.93 -3.05
CA ALA A 27 12.83 -1.61 -4.18
C ALA A 27 13.09 -0.10 -4.34
N LEU A 28 12.25 0.75 -3.74
CA LEU A 28 12.46 2.21 -3.69
C LEU A 28 13.40 2.64 -2.56
N GLU A 29 13.89 1.71 -1.74
CA GLU A 29 14.78 1.97 -0.59
C GLU A 29 14.19 3.01 0.40
N PRO A 30 12.93 2.86 0.82
CA PRO A 30 12.30 3.82 1.70
C PRO A 30 12.91 3.77 3.10
N SER A 31 12.92 4.90 3.79
CA SER A 31 13.34 4.97 5.20
C SER A 31 12.38 4.24 6.14
N ARG A 32 11.10 4.11 5.76
CA ARG A 32 10.06 3.41 6.51
C ARG A 32 9.03 2.78 5.58
N ILE A 33 8.51 1.63 6.01
CA ILE A 33 7.32 0.99 5.41
C ILE A 33 6.30 0.77 6.51
N VAL A 34 5.11 1.32 6.34
CA VAL A 34 3.99 1.16 7.27
C VAL A 34 2.85 0.43 6.57
N THR A 35 2.47 -0.72 7.09
CA THR A 35 1.31 -1.47 6.62
C THR A 35 0.09 -1.13 7.47
N VAL A 36 -0.93 -0.53 6.86
CA VAL A 36 -2.21 -0.27 7.51
C VAL A 36 -3.14 -1.45 7.31
N THR A 37 -3.62 -2.03 8.41
CA THR A 37 -4.52 -3.18 8.40
C THR A 37 -5.91 -2.77 8.90
N GLY A 38 -6.96 -3.45 8.45
CA GLY A 38 -8.31 -3.29 8.97
C GLY A 38 -8.56 -4.16 10.20
N HIS A 39 -9.82 -4.15 10.65
CA HIS A 39 -10.27 -5.02 11.75
C HIS A 39 -9.99 -6.50 11.42
N GLY A 40 -9.46 -7.25 12.38
CA GLY A 40 -9.03 -8.64 12.15
C GLY A 40 -7.73 -8.77 11.33
N GLY A 41 -6.98 -7.67 11.17
CA GLY A 41 -5.75 -7.62 10.37
C GLY A 41 -4.53 -8.30 11.00
N GLU A 42 -4.66 -9.05 12.09
CA GLU A 42 -3.54 -9.73 12.76
C GLU A 42 -2.76 -10.64 11.80
N ALA A 43 -3.48 -11.44 10.99
CA ALA A 43 -2.84 -12.29 9.99
C ALA A 43 -2.09 -11.50 8.91
N VAL A 44 -2.62 -10.33 8.54
CA VAL A 44 -1.99 -9.41 7.57
C VAL A 44 -0.73 -8.79 8.18
N ALA A 45 -0.82 -8.33 9.44
CA ALA A 45 0.31 -7.78 10.17
C ALA A 45 1.41 -8.83 10.35
N ALA A 46 1.05 -10.06 10.78
CA ALA A 46 2.01 -11.16 10.90
C ALA A 46 2.69 -11.49 9.56
N SER A 47 1.95 -11.47 8.46
CA SER A 47 2.50 -11.69 7.12
C SER A 47 3.44 -10.57 6.68
N ALA A 48 3.13 -9.30 7.01
CA ALA A 48 4.00 -8.17 6.72
C ALA A 48 5.33 -8.26 7.49
N LEU A 49 5.27 -8.59 8.78
CA LEU A 49 6.45 -8.79 9.63
C LEU A 49 7.28 -10.01 9.18
N ALA A 50 6.64 -11.08 8.74
CA ALA A 50 7.33 -12.25 8.19
C ALA A 50 8.05 -11.94 6.86
N PHE A 51 7.56 -10.97 6.08
CA PHE A 51 8.24 -10.48 4.88
C PHE A 51 9.50 -9.67 5.24
N ASN A 52 9.37 -8.74 6.17
CA ASN A 52 10.48 -7.93 6.67
C ASN A 52 10.11 -7.41 8.08
N GLU A 53 10.91 -7.77 9.08
CA GLU A 53 10.70 -7.39 10.49
C GLU A 53 10.77 -5.88 10.74
N ALA A 54 11.37 -5.12 9.83
CA ALA A 54 11.42 -3.66 9.90
C ALA A 54 10.11 -2.98 9.41
N VAL A 55 9.15 -3.74 8.86
CA VAL A 55 7.84 -3.20 8.48
C VAL A 55 7.03 -2.88 9.73
N GLU A 56 6.59 -1.65 9.85
CA GLU A 56 5.68 -1.24 10.92
C GLU A 56 4.23 -1.54 10.53
N THR A 57 3.39 -1.82 11.52
CA THR A 57 1.97 -2.11 11.28
C THR A 57 1.09 -1.23 12.14
N VAL A 58 -0.03 -0.76 11.59
CA VAL A 58 -1.04 0.02 12.32
C VAL A 58 -2.43 -0.45 11.94
N ILE A 59 -3.34 -0.44 12.91
CA ILE A 59 -4.72 -0.86 12.69
C ILE A 59 -5.59 0.37 12.40
N GLN A 60 -6.39 0.28 11.34
CA GLN A 60 -7.46 1.22 11.07
C GLN A 60 -8.76 0.75 11.74
N ASP A 61 -9.19 1.45 12.77
CA ASP A 61 -10.46 1.22 13.44
C ASP A 61 -11.12 2.57 13.80
N PRO A 62 -12.36 2.87 13.37
CA PRO A 62 -13.16 2.11 12.39
C PRO A 62 -12.63 2.25 10.95
N GLN A 63 -13.09 1.37 10.05
CA GLN A 63 -12.71 1.40 8.63
C GLN A 63 -13.49 2.50 7.88
N SER A 64 -13.03 3.75 7.98
CA SER A 64 -13.69 4.94 7.43
C SER A 64 -13.10 5.39 6.08
N GLY A 65 -12.67 4.44 5.26
CA GLY A 65 -12.15 4.70 3.91
C GLY A 65 -10.63 4.91 3.85
N THR A 66 -10.13 5.10 2.62
CA THR A 66 -8.68 5.11 2.33
C THR A 66 -7.95 6.28 2.97
N ALA A 67 -8.52 7.49 2.94
CA ALA A 67 -7.89 8.66 3.56
C ALA A 67 -7.74 8.46 5.07
N HIS A 68 -8.72 7.85 5.73
CA HIS A 68 -8.64 7.50 7.14
C HIS A 68 -7.57 6.44 7.39
N ALA A 69 -7.41 5.45 6.50
CA ALA A 69 -6.33 4.46 6.60
C ALA A 69 -4.95 5.14 6.58
N VAL A 70 -4.72 6.04 5.62
CA VAL A 70 -3.45 6.79 5.52
C VAL A 70 -3.21 7.64 6.76
N ALA A 71 -4.27 8.26 7.32
CA ALA A 71 -4.17 9.06 8.53
C ALA A 71 -3.71 8.24 9.76
N GLN A 72 -3.99 6.91 9.81
CA GLN A 72 -3.50 6.04 10.88
C GLN A 72 -1.97 5.89 10.84
N ALA A 73 -1.35 5.98 9.68
CA ALA A 73 0.10 5.92 9.54
C ALA A 73 0.80 7.24 9.90
N ALA A 74 0.08 8.37 9.89
CA ALA A 74 0.67 9.70 10.10
C ALA A 74 1.51 9.82 11.38
N PRO A 75 1.10 9.30 12.55
CA PRO A 75 1.94 9.39 13.76
C PRO A 75 3.28 8.68 13.63
N LEU A 76 3.34 7.58 12.86
CA LEU A 76 4.58 6.84 12.61
C LEU A 76 5.50 7.54 11.60
N LEU A 77 4.97 8.47 10.83
CA LEU A 77 5.68 9.17 9.76
C LEU A 77 6.02 10.63 10.12
N SER A 78 5.49 11.15 11.23
CA SER A 78 5.59 12.57 11.62
C SER A 78 7.03 13.09 11.70
N ASP A 79 7.95 12.25 12.16
CA ASP A 79 9.36 12.59 12.34
C ASP A 79 10.24 12.15 11.17
N THR A 80 9.62 11.67 10.09
CA THR A 80 10.32 11.19 8.89
C THR A 80 10.18 12.24 7.79
N PRO A 81 11.21 13.03 7.50
CA PRO A 81 11.15 13.99 6.40
C PRO A 81 11.16 13.25 5.07
N GLY A 82 10.48 13.81 4.07
CA GLY A 82 10.47 13.26 2.73
C GLY A 82 9.09 13.14 2.13
N GLU A 83 8.96 12.23 1.19
CA GLU A 83 7.74 11.99 0.43
C GLU A 83 7.11 10.65 0.86
N ALA A 84 5.80 10.59 0.83
CA ALA A 84 5.06 9.37 1.13
C ALA A 84 4.41 8.83 -0.16
N ILE A 85 4.58 7.53 -0.40
CA ILE A 85 3.85 6.80 -1.42
C ILE A 85 2.81 5.91 -0.75
N VAL A 86 1.58 5.97 -1.23
CA VAL A 86 0.50 5.09 -0.79
C VAL A 86 0.30 4.01 -1.84
N LEU A 87 0.50 2.75 -1.44
CA LEU A 87 0.28 1.59 -2.28
C LEU A 87 -0.92 0.77 -1.77
N TYR A 88 -1.65 0.21 -2.70
CA TYR A 88 -2.72 -0.75 -2.39
C TYR A 88 -2.16 -2.17 -2.49
N ALA A 89 -2.28 -2.94 -1.41
CA ALA A 89 -1.77 -4.32 -1.38
C ALA A 89 -2.52 -5.27 -2.33
N ASP A 90 -3.67 -4.86 -2.88
CA ASP A 90 -4.44 -5.65 -3.85
C ASP A 90 -4.16 -5.27 -5.32
N THR A 91 -3.18 -4.41 -5.56
CA THR A 91 -2.68 -4.04 -6.90
C THR A 91 -1.21 -4.44 -7.08
N PRO A 92 -0.89 -5.74 -7.07
CA PRO A 92 0.49 -6.23 -6.93
C PRO A 92 1.36 -6.06 -8.17
N LEU A 93 0.79 -5.63 -9.31
CA LEU A 93 1.49 -5.56 -10.59
C LEU A 93 2.02 -4.16 -10.93
N ILE A 94 1.96 -3.23 -10.00
CA ILE A 94 2.60 -1.92 -10.16
C ILE A 94 4.11 -2.11 -10.12
N ARG A 95 4.78 -1.60 -11.15
CA ARG A 95 6.23 -1.76 -11.29
C ARG A 95 6.99 -0.64 -10.63
N GLU A 96 8.20 -0.93 -10.19
CA GLU A 96 9.12 0.04 -9.57
C GLU A 96 9.33 1.28 -10.46
N GLU A 97 9.51 1.09 -11.77
CA GLU A 97 9.74 2.21 -12.69
C GLU A 97 8.56 3.20 -12.71
N THR A 98 7.34 2.68 -12.55
CA THR A 98 6.13 3.53 -12.45
C THR A 98 6.18 4.38 -11.19
N LEU A 99 6.56 3.80 -10.06
CA LEU A 99 6.68 4.53 -8.79
C LEU A 99 7.81 5.56 -8.82
N ARG A 100 8.94 5.23 -9.43
CA ARG A 100 10.04 6.19 -9.63
C ARG A 100 9.60 7.37 -10.49
N ALA A 101 8.88 7.13 -11.58
CA ALA A 101 8.31 8.20 -12.41
C ALA A 101 7.31 9.08 -11.63
N MET A 102 6.54 8.51 -10.69
CA MET A 102 5.68 9.28 -9.80
C MET A 102 6.49 10.16 -8.83
N LEU A 103 7.58 9.66 -8.27
CA LEU A 103 8.50 10.44 -7.42
C LEU A 103 9.13 11.61 -8.21
N ASP A 104 9.58 11.37 -9.44
CA ASP A 104 10.11 12.42 -10.30
C ASP A 104 9.07 13.51 -10.59
N ALA A 105 7.83 13.10 -10.84
CA ALA A 105 6.72 14.03 -11.04
C ALA A 105 6.41 14.83 -9.76
N ARG A 106 6.56 14.20 -8.58
CA ARG A 106 6.31 14.81 -7.27
C ARG A 106 7.20 16.05 -7.02
N ALA A 107 8.39 16.10 -7.59
CA ALA A 107 9.28 17.26 -7.46
C ALA A 107 8.64 18.58 -7.96
N ARG A 108 7.61 18.52 -8.81
CA ARG A 108 6.92 19.66 -9.40
C ARG A 108 5.45 19.78 -9.01
N HIS A 109 4.91 18.81 -8.27
CA HIS A 109 3.49 18.73 -7.93
C HIS A 109 3.31 18.36 -6.46
N ALA A 110 2.35 18.96 -5.77
CA ALA A 110 2.04 18.66 -4.39
C ALA A 110 1.46 17.26 -4.20
N VAL A 111 0.77 16.73 -5.20
CA VAL A 111 0.19 15.37 -5.21
C VAL A 111 0.35 14.80 -6.61
N VAL A 112 0.69 13.53 -6.69
CA VAL A 112 0.74 12.74 -7.94
C VAL A 112 -0.14 11.51 -7.76
N ILE A 113 -1.05 11.29 -8.68
CA ILE A 113 -1.98 10.16 -8.64
C ILE A 113 -1.77 9.31 -9.89
N LEU A 114 -1.54 8.00 -9.68
CA LEU A 114 -1.50 7.04 -10.77
C LEU A 114 -2.93 6.68 -11.19
N GLY A 115 -3.28 7.01 -12.40
CA GLY A 115 -4.55 6.67 -13.02
C GLY A 115 -4.37 5.81 -14.27
N PHE A 116 -5.47 5.28 -14.80
CA PHE A 116 -5.48 4.56 -16.05
C PHE A 116 -6.79 4.83 -16.82
N HIS A 117 -6.74 4.68 -18.12
CA HIS A 117 -7.91 4.77 -18.97
C HIS A 117 -8.61 3.41 -19.06
N ALA A 118 -9.72 3.27 -18.33
CA ALA A 118 -10.54 2.08 -18.42
C ALA A 118 -11.43 2.12 -19.66
N LYS A 119 -11.54 1.01 -20.38
CA LYS A 119 -12.44 0.84 -21.54
C LYS A 119 -13.90 0.99 -21.11
N ASP A 120 -14.25 0.38 -19.98
CA ASP A 120 -15.49 0.58 -19.24
C ASP A 120 -15.12 0.91 -17.78
N PRO A 121 -15.27 2.18 -17.36
CA PRO A 121 -14.86 2.58 -16.03
C PRO A 121 -15.76 2.04 -14.91
N GLY A 122 -16.98 1.58 -15.22
CA GLY A 122 -17.90 0.99 -14.22
C GLY A 122 -17.93 1.76 -12.90
N ARG A 123 -17.50 1.11 -11.81
CA ARG A 123 -17.44 1.67 -10.45
C ARG A 123 -16.06 2.24 -10.07
N TYR A 124 -15.11 2.32 -10.99
CA TYR A 124 -13.82 2.95 -10.68
C TYR A 124 -14.00 4.42 -10.30
N GLY A 125 -13.14 4.89 -9.40
CA GLY A 125 -13.02 6.30 -9.09
C GLY A 125 -12.67 7.13 -10.33
N ARG A 126 -13.00 8.41 -10.29
CA ARG A 126 -12.64 9.38 -11.33
C ARG A 126 -11.76 10.46 -10.72
N LEU A 127 -10.85 10.99 -11.53
CA LEU A 127 -10.04 12.16 -11.22
C LEU A 127 -10.67 13.41 -11.84
#